data_a943b671e35e74ef50766b0373eb3552
#
_entry.id   a943b671e35e74ef50766b0373eb3552
#
_cell.length_a   1.000
_cell.length_b   1.000
_cell.length_c   1.000
_cell.angle_alpha   90.00
_cell.angle_beta   90.00
_cell.angle_gamma   90.00
#
_symmetry.space_group_name_H-M   'P 1'
#
loop_
_entity.id
_entity.type
_entity.pdbx_description
1 polymer ?
#
loop_
_entity_poly.entity_id
_entity_poly.type
_entity_poly.pdbx_seq_one_letter_code
_entity_poly.pdbx_strand_id
1 'polypeptide(L)'
;MMKKKLVLLGSAAVVFFAACAMNSGVSSEQIGLRKASLENENKVNLVEANFTTLQPGESTRFERSYENAPPLIPHAIEDLLPITKDNNMCLSCHDKAIAADAGATPLPASHYYDFRHNKTTGDVISDSRFNCTQCHVPQSDAKPLVGNSFKPEFKNEQLKSRSNLIDVINEDVK
;
A
#
# COMPACT_ATOMS: atom_id res chain seq x y z
N MET A 1 8.42 -59.03 39.66
CA MET A 1 8.12 -57.57 39.62
C MET A 1 8.75 -56.87 38.44
N MET A 2 9.95 -57.18 37.97
CA MET A 2 10.64 -56.53 36.82
C MET A 2 9.87 -56.64 35.49
N LYS A 3 9.30 -57.81 35.13
CA LYS A 3 8.58 -57.96 33.84
C LYS A 3 7.36 -57.04 33.69
N LYS A 4 6.60 -56.75 34.78
CA LYS A 4 5.45 -55.83 34.75
C LYS A 4 5.88 -54.42 34.60
N LYS A 5 7.01 -53.94 35.17
CA LYS A 5 7.57 -52.62 35.02
C LYS A 5 8.08 -52.39 33.60
N LEU A 6 8.66 -53.41 32.97
CA LEU A 6 9.17 -53.31 31.60
C LEU A 6 8.03 -53.18 30.58
N VAL A 7 6.92 -53.91 30.78
CA VAL A 7 5.72 -53.76 29.93
C VAL A 7 5.06 -52.41 30.09
N LEU A 8 4.98 -51.85 31.30
CA LEU A 8 4.45 -50.50 31.53
C LEU A 8 5.30 -49.40 30.89
N LEU A 9 6.62 -49.50 30.96
CA LEU A 9 7.53 -48.59 30.29
C LEU A 9 7.43 -48.65 28.76
N GLY A 10 7.33 -49.90 28.22
CA GLY A 10 7.14 -50.07 26.77
C GLY A 10 5.82 -49.52 26.26
N SER A 11 4.72 -49.74 26.99
CA SER A 11 3.41 -49.17 26.59
C SER A 11 3.38 -47.65 26.70
N ALA A 12 4.00 -47.05 27.71
CA ALA A 12 4.09 -45.58 27.83
C ALA A 12 4.91 -44.96 26.67
N ALA A 13 6.01 -45.60 26.27
CA ALA A 13 6.79 -45.14 25.12
C ALA A 13 6.00 -45.21 23.81
N VAL A 14 5.25 -46.31 23.56
CA VAL A 14 4.42 -46.43 22.36
C VAL A 14 3.32 -45.38 22.32
N VAL A 15 2.68 -45.07 23.44
CA VAL A 15 1.66 -44.02 23.53
C VAL A 15 2.27 -42.62 23.26
N PHE A 16 3.47 -42.38 23.78
CA PHE A 16 4.17 -41.11 23.57
C PHE A 16 4.57 -40.91 22.09
N PHE A 17 5.10 -41.94 21.44
CA PHE A 17 5.43 -41.87 20.01
C PHE A 17 4.18 -41.79 19.13
N ALA A 18 3.09 -42.47 19.48
CA ALA A 18 1.83 -42.35 18.76
C ALA A 18 1.22 -40.91 18.87
N ALA A 19 1.31 -40.29 20.04
CA ALA A 19 0.85 -38.93 20.25
C ALA A 19 1.67 -37.89 19.42
N CYS A 20 2.98 -38.12 19.27
CA CYS A 20 3.80 -37.27 18.40
C CYS A 20 3.51 -37.47 16.91
N ALA A 21 3.16 -38.71 16.51
CA ALA A 21 2.81 -39.01 15.13
C ALA A 21 1.42 -38.49 14.71
N MET A 22 0.53 -38.24 15.67
CA MET A 22 -0.80 -37.68 15.41
C MET A 22 -0.82 -36.18 15.34
N ASN A 23 0.32 -35.51 15.54
CA ASN A 23 0.43 -34.07 15.36
C ASN A 23 0.49 -33.75 13.83
N SER A 24 -0.66 -33.75 13.18
CA SER A 24 -0.78 -33.24 11.82
C SER A 24 -0.36 -31.78 11.86
N GLY A 25 0.82 -31.47 11.32
CA GLY A 25 1.29 -30.10 11.23
C GLY A 25 0.23 -29.22 10.60
N VAL A 26 0.18 -27.97 11.01
CA VAL A 26 -0.73 -26.99 10.41
C VAL A 26 -0.35 -26.83 8.93
N SER A 27 -1.30 -27.03 8.02
CA SER A 27 -1.02 -26.91 6.59
C SER A 27 -0.88 -25.45 6.17
N SER A 28 -0.23 -25.21 5.04
CA SER A 28 -0.08 -23.85 4.48
C SER A 28 -1.42 -23.18 4.18
N GLU A 29 -2.45 -23.96 3.83
CA GLU A 29 -3.81 -23.48 3.61
C GLU A 29 -4.48 -23.01 4.91
N GLN A 30 -4.11 -23.58 6.05
CA GLN A 30 -4.68 -23.23 7.35
C GLN A 30 -4.10 -21.92 7.90
N ILE A 31 -2.80 -21.68 7.67
CA ILE A 31 -2.11 -20.47 8.16
C ILE A 31 -2.07 -19.35 7.12
N GLY A 32 -2.21 -19.67 5.84
CA GLY A 32 -2.18 -18.70 4.75
C GLY A 32 -3.47 -17.89 4.61
N LEU A 33 -3.36 -16.70 4.07
CA LEU A 33 -4.51 -15.89 3.65
C LEU A 33 -5.26 -16.54 2.48
N ARG A 34 -4.54 -17.28 1.65
CA ARG A 34 -5.10 -18.07 0.54
C ARG A 34 -5.52 -19.43 1.06
N LYS A 35 -6.69 -19.89 0.69
CA LYS A 35 -7.20 -21.23 1.00
C LYS A 35 -6.83 -22.26 -0.07
N ALA A 36 -5.66 -22.09 -0.67
CA ALA A 36 -5.10 -22.98 -1.69
C ALA A 36 -3.67 -23.37 -1.33
N SER A 37 -3.24 -24.58 -1.74
CA SER A 37 -1.89 -25.07 -1.52
C SER A 37 -0.85 -24.15 -2.16
N LEU A 38 0.26 -23.92 -1.48
CA LEU A 38 1.41 -23.19 -2.02
C LEU A 38 2.03 -23.91 -3.24
N GLU A 39 1.82 -25.21 -3.36
CA GLU A 39 2.34 -26.03 -4.44
C GLU A 39 1.42 -26.05 -5.69
N ASN A 40 0.23 -25.45 -5.59
CA ASN A 40 -0.76 -25.47 -6.69
C ASN A 40 -1.45 -24.14 -6.86
N GLU A 41 -0.81 -23.25 -7.59
CA GLU A 41 -1.32 -21.91 -7.91
C GLU A 41 -2.56 -21.91 -8.83
N ASN A 42 -2.84 -23.01 -9.54
CA ASN A 42 -3.99 -23.12 -10.45
C ASN A 42 -5.35 -23.05 -9.71
N LYS A 43 -5.36 -23.24 -8.40
CA LYS A 43 -6.55 -23.15 -7.55
C LYS A 43 -6.73 -21.80 -6.88
N VAL A 44 -5.84 -20.86 -7.13
CA VAL A 44 -5.94 -19.52 -6.57
C VAL A 44 -6.90 -18.68 -7.41
N ASN A 45 -8.02 -18.30 -6.80
CA ASN A 45 -8.90 -17.28 -7.39
C ASN A 45 -8.28 -15.91 -7.11
N LEU A 46 -7.78 -15.28 -8.15
CA LEU A 46 -7.34 -13.88 -8.08
C LEU A 46 -8.58 -13.00 -7.97
N VAL A 47 -8.55 -12.07 -7.03
CA VAL A 47 -9.57 -11.02 -6.95
C VAL A 47 -9.24 -10.00 -8.03
N GLU A 48 -10.11 -9.84 -9.01
CA GLU A 48 -10.00 -8.76 -9.98
C GLU A 48 -10.27 -7.44 -9.26
N ALA A 49 -9.37 -6.48 -9.48
CA ALA A 49 -9.50 -5.12 -9.00
C ALA A 49 -10.06 -4.25 -10.13
N ASN A 50 -11.22 -3.65 -9.91
CA ASN A 50 -11.73 -2.64 -10.84
C ASN A 50 -11.17 -1.28 -10.44
N PHE A 51 -10.48 -0.64 -11.34
CA PHE A 51 -9.99 0.71 -11.15
C PHE A 51 -11.05 1.72 -11.60
N THR A 52 -10.96 2.93 -11.05
CA THR A 52 -11.89 4.00 -11.40
C THR A 52 -11.83 4.33 -12.88
N THR A 53 -12.98 4.49 -13.50
CA THR A 53 -13.13 4.94 -14.89
C THR A 53 -13.77 6.33 -14.99
N LEU A 54 -14.05 6.94 -13.82
CA LEU A 54 -14.67 8.27 -13.75
C LEU A 54 -13.71 9.35 -14.21
N GLN A 55 -14.24 10.39 -14.85
CA GLN A 55 -13.47 11.51 -15.32
C GLN A 55 -13.04 12.44 -14.16
N PRO A 56 -12.01 13.28 -14.34
CA PRO A 56 -11.66 14.31 -13.38
C PRO A 56 -12.88 15.17 -13.00
N GLY A 57 -13.10 15.36 -11.69
CA GLY A 57 -14.24 16.12 -11.15
C GLY A 57 -15.51 15.31 -10.87
N GLU A 58 -15.63 14.11 -11.42
CA GLU A 58 -16.82 13.23 -11.22
C GLU A 58 -16.62 12.21 -10.08
N SER A 59 -15.39 12.03 -9.63
CA SER A 59 -15.00 10.98 -8.69
C SER A 59 -14.90 11.47 -7.26
N THR A 60 -15.11 10.53 -6.31
CA THR A 60 -14.90 10.79 -4.88
C THR A 60 -13.51 10.33 -4.46
N ARG A 61 -12.78 11.20 -3.77
CA ARG A 61 -11.46 10.88 -3.24
C ARG A 61 -11.56 10.00 -2.00
N PHE A 62 -10.73 8.97 -1.92
CA PHE A 62 -10.52 8.24 -0.68
C PHE A 62 -9.66 9.06 0.28
N GLU A 63 -9.87 8.86 1.58
CA GLU A 63 -9.00 9.47 2.59
C GLU A 63 -7.57 8.91 2.48
N ARG A 64 -6.59 9.72 2.87
CA ARG A 64 -5.20 9.26 2.96
C ARG A 64 -5.06 8.19 4.02
N SER A 65 -4.20 7.22 3.76
CA SER A 65 -3.90 6.14 4.70
C SER A 65 -3.13 6.60 5.93
N TYR A 66 -2.37 7.72 5.84
CA TYR A 66 -1.63 8.35 6.95
C TYR A 66 -1.17 9.75 6.52
N GLU A 67 -0.66 10.54 7.47
CA GLU A 67 -0.12 11.88 7.20
C GLU A 67 1.01 11.82 6.17
N ASN A 68 0.95 12.69 5.17
CA ASN A 68 1.86 12.74 4.01
C ASN A 68 1.84 11.51 3.09
N ALA A 69 0.93 10.55 3.28
CA ALA A 69 0.75 9.48 2.29
C ALA A 69 0.44 10.08 0.90
N PRO A 70 0.99 9.52 -0.19
CA PRO A 70 0.53 9.89 -1.53
C PRO A 70 -0.97 9.61 -1.65
N PRO A 71 -1.82 10.59 -1.99
CA PRO A 71 -3.23 10.31 -2.21
C PRO A 71 -3.42 9.40 -3.43
N LEU A 72 -4.44 8.55 -3.37
CA LEU A 72 -4.83 7.75 -4.51
C LEU A 72 -5.40 8.65 -5.61
N ILE A 73 -5.24 8.22 -6.88
CA ILE A 73 -5.81 8.93 -8.03
C ILE A 73 -7.28 8.55 -8.14
N PRO A 74 -8.21 9.51 -8.00
CA PRO A 74 -9.63 9.21 -7.97
C PRO A 74 -10.28 9.10 -9.35
N HIS A 75 -9.62 9.48 -10.43
CA HIS A 75 -10.12 9.51 -11.80
C HIS A 75 -9.34 8.57 -12.73
N ALA A 76 -9.87 8.30 -13.90
CA ALA A 76 -9.23 7.54 -14.95
C ALA A 76 -7.91 8.20 -15.42
N ILE A 77 -6.91 7.41 -15.75
CA ILE A 77 -5.59 7.88 -16.18
C ILE A 77 -5.09 7.19 -17.46
N GLU A 78 -5.84 6.28 -18.04
CA GLU A 78 -5.42 5.46 -19.18
C GLU A 78 -4.95 6.31 -20.36
N ASP A 79 -5.67 7.38 -20.66
CA ASP A 79 -5.36 8.30 -21.75
C ASP A 79 -4.24 9.31 -21.41
N LEU A 80 -3.77 9.32 -20.17
CA LEU A 80 -2.71 10.20 -19.68
C LEU A 80 -1.34 9.52 -19.64
N LEU A 81 -1.28 8.24 -20.01
CA LEU A 81 -0.07 7.43 -20.00
C LEU A 81 0.47 7.24 -21.44
N PRO A 82 1.76 6.99 -21.61
CA PRO A 82 2.80 6.90 -20.59
C PRO A 82 3.32 8.27 -20.14
N ILE A 83 3.82 8.33 -18.89
CA ILE A 83 4.52 9.51 -18.37
C ILE A 83 6.00 9.40 -18.72
N THR A 84 6.54 10.45 -19.35
CA THR A 84 7.97 10.60 -19.62
C THR A 84 8.47 11.94 -19.09
N LYS A 85 9.79 12.19 -19.11
CA LYS A 85 10.35 13.50 -18.73
C LYS A 85 9.86 14.63 -19.63
N ASP A 86 9.65 14.32 -20.91
CA ASP A 86 9.28 15.30 -21.92
C ASP A 86 7.75 15.38 -22.14
N ASN A 87 7.01 14.40 -21.63
CA ASN A 87 5.56 14.34 -21.75
C ASN A 87 4.93 13.85 -20.44
N ASN A 88 4.30 14.76 -19.72
CA ASN A 88 3.61 14.48 -18.47
C ASN A 88 2.25 15.20 -18.45
N MET A 89 1.23 14.48 -18.90
CA MET A 89 -0.13 15.03 -19.00
C MET A 89 -0.75 15.37 -17.64
N CYS A 90 -0.27 14.78 -16.55
CA CYS A 90 -0.76 15.13 -15.20
C CYS A 90 -0.48 16.59 -14.85
N LEU A 91 0.65 17.13 -15.32
CA LEU A 91 1.03 18.52 -15.07
C LEU A 91 0.12 19.54 -15.79
N SER A 92 -0.56 19.16 -16.86
CA SER A 92 -1.49 20.05 -17.57
C SER A 92 -2.67 20.52 -16.71
N CYS A 93 -2.97 19.78 -15.63
CA CYS A 93 -4.01 20.15 -14.67
C CYS A 93 -3.47 20.34 -13.24
N HIS A 94 -2.42 19.60 -12.84
CA HIS A 94 -1.96 19.59 -11.45
C HIS A 94 -0.76 20.49 -11.15
N ASP A 95 -0.11 21.07 -12.17
CA ASP A 95 0.95 22.03 -11.92
C ASP A 95 0.43 23.21 -11.08
N LYS A 96 1.23 23.67 -10.12
CA LYS A 96 0.84 24.73 -9.17
C LYS A 96 0.37 26.04 -9.84
N ALA A 97 0.88 26.29 -11.05
CA ALA A 97 0.54 27.51 -11.81
C ALA A 97 -0.84 27.39 -12.50
N ILE A 98 -1.31 26.21 -12.78
CA ILE A 98 -2.50 25.93 -13.60
C ILE A 98 -3.64 25.34 -12.78
N ALA A 99 -3.32 24.64 -11.70
CA ALA A 99 -4.28 23.82 -10.96
C ALA A 99 -5.54 24.56 -10.49
N ALA A 100 -5.42 25.82 -10.14
CA ALA A 100 -6.57 26.63 -9.72
C ALA A 100 -7.57 26.84 -10.86
N ASP A 101 -7.08 27.15 -12.05
CA ASP A 101 -7.91 27.39 -13.25
C ASP A 101 -8.51 26.07 -13.78
N ALA A 102 -7.77 24.96 -13.63
CA ALA A 102 -8.23 23.62 -13.99
C ALA A 102 -9.18 23.00 -12.96
N GLY A 103 -9.40 23.64 -11.80
CA GLY A 103 -10.17 23.03 -10.69
C GLY A 103 -9.50 21.80 -10.09
N ALA A 104 -8.21 21.60 -10.32
CA ALA A 104 -7.45 20.45 -9.88
C ALA A 104 -6.73 20.71 -8.54
N THR A 105 -6.33 19.65 -7.85
CA THR A 105 -5.51 19.77 -6.65
C THR A 105 -4.06 20.09 -7.04
N PRO A 106 -3.49 21.21 -6.60
CA PRO A 106 -2.12 21.59 -6.95
C PRO A 106 -1.10 20.65 -6.31
N LEU A 107 0.01 20.44 -7.00
CA LEU A 107 1.16 19.73 -6.44
C LEU A 107 1.71 20.51 -5.24
N PRO A 108 1.99 19.82 -4.11
CA PRO A 108 2.57 20.46 -2.93
C PRO A 108 4.04 20.83 -3.14
N ALA A 109 4.56 21.70 -2.29
CA ALA A 109 5.93 22.18 -2.35
C ALA A 109 6.99 21.07 -2.40
N SER A 110 6.70 19.91 -1.80
CA SER A 110 7.58 18.73 -1.82
C SER A 110 7.83 18.15 -3.23
N HIS A 111 7.00 18.49 -4.23
CA HIS A 111 7.22 18.08 -5.62
C HIS A 111 8.18 19.04 -6.36
N TYR A 112 8.43 20.20 -5.82
CA TYR A 112 9.37 21.21 -6.31
C TYR A 112 10.61 21.31 -5.42
N TYR A 113 11.01 20.17 -4.81
CA TYR A 113 12.12 20.11 -3.88
C TYR A 113 13.05 18.93 -4.20
N ASP A 114 14.34 19.22 -4.32
CA ASP A 114 15.39 18.22 -4.47
C ASP A 114 15.89 17.81 -3.09
N PHE A 115 15.37 16.68 -2.59
CA PHE A 115 15.75 16.14 -1.28
C PHE A 115 17.19 15.68 -1.19
N ARG A 116 17.82 15.36 -2.32
CA ARG A 116 19.23 14.95 -2.34
C ARG A 116 20.16 16.12 -2.08
N HIS A 117 19.84 17.29 -2.65
CA HIS A 117 20.67 18.49 -2.53
C HIS A 117 20.06 19.51 -1.57
N ASN A 118 19.00 19.16 -0.88
CA ASN A 118 18.30 19.99 0.12
C ASN A 118 17.98 21.40 -0.39
N LYS A 119 17.38 21.49 -1.57
CA LYS A 119 17.06 22.77 -2.22
C LYS A 119 15.76 22.72 -3.03
N THR A 120 15.11 23.87 -3.15
CA THR A 120 13.98 24.03 -4.07
C THR A 120 14.45 24.00 -5.54
N THR A 121 13.62 23.41 -6.39
CA THR A 121 13.78 23.43 -7.86
C THR A 121 13.04 24.60 -8.52
N GLY A 122 12.46 25.49 -7.71
CA GLY A 122 11.69 26.66 -8.21
C GLY A 122 10.32 26.27 -8.76
N ASP A 123 10.08 26.55 -10.02
CA ASP A 123 8.80 26.27 -10.69
C ASP A 123 8.81 24.98 -11.52
N VAL A 124 9.93 24.25 -11.52
CA VAL A 124 10.07 23.00 -12.25
C VAL A 124 9.92 21.83 -11.28
N ILE A 125 9.10 20.85 -11.62
CA ILE A 125 8.98 19.63 -10.82
C ILE A 125 10.34 18.94 -10.66
N SER A 126 10.62 18.43 -9.47
CA SER A 126 11.86 17.71 -9.20
C SER A 126 11.98 16.43 -10.05
N ASP A 127 13.17 16.15 -10.55
CA ASP A 127 13.47 14.94 -11.33
C ASP A 127 13.08 13.63 -10.59
N SER A 128 13.05 13.65 -9.28
CA SER A 128 12.61 12.51 -8.45
C SER A 128 11.08 12.36 -8.38
N ARG A 129 10.32 13.30 -8.93
CA ARG A 129 8.86 13.38 -8.82
C ARG A 129 8.10 13.43 -10.15
N PHE A 130 8.81 13.35 -11.29
CA PHE A 130 8.16 13.48 -12.60
C PHE A 130 7.24 12.29 -12.92
N ASN A 131 7.58 11.07 -12.47
CA ASN A 131 6.75 9.90 -12.72
C ASN A 131 5.73 9.72 -11.59
N CYS A 132 4.56 10.31 -11.77
CA CYS A 132 3.51 10.41 -10.76
C CYS A 132 3.02 9.03 -10.28
N THR A 133 2.86 8.08 -11.22
CA THR A 133 2.31 6.75 -10.93
C THR A 133 3.25 5.83 -10.14
N GLN A 134 4.50 6.22 -9.90
CA GLN A 134 5.38 5.50 -8.97
C GLN A 134 4.92 5.63 -7.50
N CYS A 135 4.23 6.71 -7.16
CA CYS A 135 3.77 6.97 -5.80
C CYS A 135 2.24 7.09 -5.72
N HIS A 136 1.59 7.58 -6.77
CA HIS A 136 0.15 7.72 -6.84
C HIS A 136 -0.44 6.60 -7.70
N VAL A 137 -1.33 5.80 -7.12
CA VAL A 137 -2.01 4.71 -7.82
C VAL A 137 -3.50 5.01 -7.95
N PRO A 138 -4.17 4.54 -9.03
CA PRO A 138 -5.61 4.70 -9.17
C PRO A 138 -6.38 4.05 -8.03
N GLN A 139 -7.49 4.66 -7.63
CA GLN A 139 -8.44 4.05 -6.72
C GLN A 139 -9.03 2.78 -7.32
N SER A 140 -9.28 1.79 -6.45
CA SER A 140 -9.85 0.51 -6.82
C SER A 140 -10.93 0.12 -5.82
N ASP A 141 -11.91 -0.66 -6.26
CA ASP A 141 -12.97 -1.24 -5.44
C ASP A 141 -12.55 -2.55 -4.77
N ALA A 142 -11.32 -3.00 -4.96
CA ALA A 142 -10.81 -4.24 -4.39
C ALA A 142 -10.93 -4.25 -2.87
N LYS A 143 -11.58 -5.30 -2.35
CA LYS A 143 -11.70 -5.50 -0.91
C LYS A 143 -10.42 -6.14 -0.36
N PRO A 144 -9.88 -5.66 0.76
CA PRO A 144 -8.73 -6.30 1.38
C PRO A 144 -9.08 -7.72 1.82
N LEU A 145 -8.13 -8.65 1.66
CA LEU A 145 -8.28 -10.04 2.10
C LEU A 145 -8.42 -10.16 3.62
N VAL A 146 -7.84 -9.22 4.35
CA VAL A 146 -7.88 -9.13 5.81
C VAL A 146 -8.38 -7.76 6.20
N GLY A 147 -9.28 -7.71 7.18
CA GLY A 147 -9.75 -6.45 7.74
C GLY A 147 -8.58 -5.64 8.34
N ASN A 148 -8.61 -4.34 8.17
CA ASN A 148 -7.64 -3.42 8.72
C ASN A 148 -8.29 -2.59 9.81
N SER A 149 -7.73 -2.65 11.03
CA SER A 149 -8.16 -1.84 12.17
C SER A 149 -7.33 -0.56 12.35
N PHE A 150 -6.32 -0.35 11.50
CA PHE A 150 -5.51 0.86 11.52
C PHE A 150 -6.38 2.10 11.28
N LYS A 151 -6.18 3.11 12.11
CA LYS A 151 -6.77 4.44 11.94
C LYS A 151 -5.65 5.44 11.86
N PRO A 152 -5.57 6.24 10.78
CA PRO A 152 -4.54 7.24 10.65
C PRO A 152 -4.73 8.35 11.68
N GLU A 153 -3.63 8.78 12.28
CA GLU A 153 -3.56 9.98 13.10
C GLU A 153 -2.94 11.11 12.28
N PHE A 154 -3.55 12.29 12.36
CA PHE A 154 -3.07 13.50 11.71
C PHE A 154 -2.82 14.55 12.77
N LYS A 155 -1.70 15.27 12.69
CA LYS A 155 -1.37 16.37 13.63
C LYS A 155 -2.48 17.45 13.67
N ASN A 156 -3.17 17.64 12.56
CA ASN A 156 -4.36 18.49 12.45
C ASN A 156 -5.21 18.12 11.23
N GLU A 157 -6.45 18.60 11.17
CA GLU A 157 -7.40 18.31 10.08
C GLU A 157 -6.91 18.75 8.70
N GLN A 158 -6.11 19.80 8.62
CA GLN A 158 -5.59 20.29 7.33
C GLN A 158 -4.65 19.29 6.67
N LEU A 159 -3.93 18.49 7.45
CA LEU A 159 -2.99 17.49 6.96
C LEU A 159 -3.65 16.25 6.39
N LYS A 160 -4.96 16.10 6.51
CA LYS A 160 -5.73 15.11 5.76
C LYS A 160 -5.70 15.37 4.24
N SER A 161 -5.57 16.63 3.83
CA SER A 161 -5.61 17.04 2.43
C SER A 161 -4.37 17.80 1.95
N ARG A 162 -3.53 18.28 2.87
CA ARG A 162 -2.28 19.00 2.57
C ARG A 162 -1.07 18.20 2.99
N SER A 163 0.12 18.64 2.56
CA SER A 163 1.40 18.03 2.93
C SER A 163 2.28 19.05 3.65
N ASN A 164 2.88 18.61 4.74
CA ASN A 164 3.94 19.30 5.47
C ASN A 164 5.27 18.51 5.38
N LEU A 165 5.43 17.69 4.33
CA LEU A 165 6.55 16.76 4.21
C LEU A 165 7.92 17.44 4.29
N ILE A 166 8.06 18.64 3.73
CA ILE A 166 9.32 19.40 3.79
C ILE A 166 9.64 19.77 5.24
N ASP A 167 8.64 20.19 6.02
CA ASP A 167 8.83 20.58 7.41
C ASP A 167 9.22 19.37 8.24
N VAL A 168 8.52 18.25 8.05
CA VAL A 168 8.79 16.98 8.78
C VAL A 168 10.19 16.44 8.50
N ILE A 169 10.67 16.51 7.26
CA ILE A 169 12.01 16.03 6.90
C ILE A 169 13.12 16.93 7.50
N ASN A 170 12.83 18.21 7.70
CA ASN A 170 13.75 19.16 8.30
C ASN A 170 13.62 19.23 9.84
N GLU A 171 12.66 18.53 10.46
CA GLU A 171 12.60 18.38 11.91
C GLU A 171 13.77 17.50 12.39
N ASP A 172 14.54 17.99 13.36
CA ASP A 172 15.58 17.19 14.02
C ASP A 172 14.94 16.01 14.76
N VAL A 173 15.63 14.87 14.71
CA VAL A 173 15.29 13.72 15.55
C VAL A 173 15.58 14.09 16.99
N LYS A 174 14.53 14.26 17.79
CA LYS A 174 14.63 14.57 19.23
C LYS A 174 14.80 13.31 20.06
#